data_74cc5a7127253e9fe79c1e1ca191ab02
#
_entry.id   74cc5a7127253e9fe79c1e1ca191ab02
#
_cell.length_a   1.000
_cell.length_b   1.000
_cell.length_c   1.000
_cell.angle_alpha   90.00
_cell.angle_beta   90.00
_cell.angle_gamma   90.00
#
_symmetry.space_group_name_H-M   'P 1'
#
loop_
_entity.id
_entity.type
_entity.pdbx_description
1 polymer ?
#
loop_
_entity_poly.entity_id
_entity_poly.type
_entity_poly.pdbx_seq_one_letter_code
_entity_poly.pdbx_strand_id
1 'polypeptide(L)'
;MKKFLFLSVLVCFGYIGSAIAAAPKVLGEYGDWIAYYYRDGAGPVCYMASTPKKDEGKYNKRGDIYIVVTHRPSEKSFDVINVNAGYTYKHNSEVKLKVGAQTFALFTNGDKAWTMTPEEDKAIVAAMKKGSRMIIDGVSSKGTKTKDTYSLNGFTSAYKAISSKCK
;
A
#
# COMPACT_ATOMS: atom_id res chain seq x y z
N MET A 1 49.33 56.27 5.15
CA MET A 1 47.90 56.20 4.81
C MET A 1 47.57 54.76 4.40
N LYS A 2 47.05 53.93 5.31
CA LYS A 2 46.71 52.52 5.03
C LYS A 2 45.24 52.43 4.66
N LYS A 3 44.91 52.05 3.41
CA LYS A 3 43.55 51.83 2.92
C LYS A 3 43.09 50.42 3.36
N PHE A 4 42.11 50.35 4.26
CA PHE A 4 41.41 49.11 4.59
C PHE A 4 40.32 48.82 3.51
N LEU A 5 40.48 47.67 2.83
CA LEU A 5 39.51 47.17 1.89
C LEU A 5 38.52 46.27 2.65
N PHE A 6 37.27 46.70 2.83
CA PHE A 6 36.20 45.89 3.41
C PHE A 6 35.66 44.94 2.33
N LEU A 7 35.93 43.66 2.50
CA LEU A 7 35.36 42.60 1.66
C LEU A 7 33.99 42.18 2.23
N SER A 8 32.93 42.61 1.58
CA SER A 8 31.54 42.28 1.98
C SER A 8 31.21 40.86 1.50
N VAL A 9 31.13 39.88 2.42
CA VAL A 9 30.68 38.50 2.12
C VAL A 9 29.18 38.49 2.12
N LEU A 10 28.58 38.33 0.91
CA LEU A 10 27.15 38.18 0.70
C LEU A 10 26.76 36.69 0.99
N VAL A 11 26.19 36.44 2.16
CA VAL A 11 25.71 35.10 2.53
C VAL A 11 24.32 34.91 1.88
N CYS A 12 24.27 34.16 0.78
CA CYS A 12 23.01 33.73 0.19
C CYS A 12 22.37 32.62 1.05
N PHE A 13 21.39 32.96 1.87
CA PHE A 13 20.52 31.99 2.52
C PHE A 13 19.61 31.35 1.46
N GLY A 14 19.97 30.15 1.00
CA GLY A 14 19.09 29.32 0.17
C GLY A 14 17.89 28.83 1.00
N TYR A 15 16.68 29.30 0.68
CA TYR A 15 15.44 28.71 1.20
C TYR A 15 15.28 27.30 0.64
N ILE A 16 15.55 26.28 1.46
CA ILE A 16 15.20 24.90 1.18
C ILE A 16 13.69 24.78 1.45
N GLY A 17 12.88 24.98 0.41
CA GLY A 17 11.45 24.74 0.47
C GLY A 17 11.19 23.24 0.67
N SER A 18 10.72 22.86 1.87
CA SER A 18 10.21 21.50 2.11
C SER A 18 8.96 21.31 1.26
N ALA A 19 9.04 20.44 0.25
CA ALA A 19 7.87 20.01 -0.51
C ALA A 19 6.93 19.25 0.43
N ILE A 20 5.85 19.89 0.88
CA ILE A 20 4.77 19.24 1.61
C ILE A 20 4.05 18.36 0.60
N ALA A 21 4.17 17.03 0.72
CA ALA A 21 3.38 16.11 -0.05
C ALA A 21 1.90 16.36 0.25
N ALA A 22 1.10 16.68 -0.77
CA ALA A 22 -0.33 16.90 -0.60
C ALA A 22 -0.99 15.61 -0.10
N ALA A 23 -1.89 15.73 0.89
CA ALA A 23 -2.64 14.58 1.40
C ALA A 23 -3.42 13.88 0.26
N PRO A 24 -3.52 12.54 0.28
CA PRO A 24 -4.28 11.80 -0.74
C PRO A 24 -5.74 12.27 -0.79
N LYS A 25 -6.23 12.54 -1.99
CA LYS A 25 -7.63 12.88 -2.25
C LYS A 25 -8.45 11.59 -2.31
N VAL A 26 -9.55 11.51 -1.57
CA VAL A 26 -10.54 10.43 -1.71
C VAL A 26 -11.25 10.58 -3.05
N LEU A 27 -11.25 9.52 -3.86
CA LEU A 27 -12.01 9.43 -5.12
C LEU A 27 -13.43 8.91 -4.88
N GLY A 28 -13.61 8.11 -3.83
CA GLY A 28 -14.90 7.58 -3.40
C GLY A 28 -14.76 6.43 -2.42
N GLU A 29 -15.86 6.13 -1.75
CA GLU A 29 -16.03 4.98 -0.86
C GLU A 29 -16.98 3.99 -1.52
N TYR A 30 -16.58 2.72 -1.57
CA TYR A 30 -17.29 1.67 -2.28
C TYR A 30 -17.40 0.44 -1.38
N GLY A 31 -18.47 0.36 -0.61
CA GLY A 31 -18.66 -0.72 0.36
C GLY A 31 -17.52 -0.73 1.38
N ASP A 32 -16.69 -1.78 1.35
CA ASP A 32 -15.58 -1.97 2.27
C ASP A 32 -14.22 -1.49 1.71
N TRP A 33 -14.23 -0.75 0.60
CA TRP A 33 -13.04 -0.25 -0.10
C TRP A 33 -13.12 1.24 -0.32
N ILE A 34 -12.00 1.95 -0.11
CA ILE A 34 -11.87 3.38 -0.36
C ILE A 34 -10.82 3.60 -1.44
N ALA A 35 -11.15 4.39 -2.45
CA ALA A 35 -10.25 4.76 -3.55
C ALA A 35 -9.65 6.14 -3.32
N TYR A 36 -8.35 6.29 -3.61
CA TYR A 36 -7.55 7.48 -3.38
C TYR A 36 -6.74 7.87 -4.60
N TYR A 37 -6.40 9.14 -4.66
CA TYR A 37 -5.50 9.73 -5.65
C TYR A 37 -4.56 10.72 -4.98
N TYR A 38 -3.29 10.70 -5.38
CA TYR A 38 -2.34 11.77 -5.11
C TYR A 38 -1.32 11.88 -6.25
N ARG A 39 -0.45 12.87 -6.17
CA ARG A 39 0.73 13.00 -7.02
C ARG A 39 1.97 13.02 -6.15
N ASP A 40 2.97 12.25 -6.53
CA ASP A 40 4.32 12.36 -6.00
C ASP A 40 5.27 12.93 -7.08
N GLY A 41 6.57 12.94 -6.80
CA GLY A 41 7.58 13.44 -7.73
C GLY A 41 7.67 12.66 -9.05
N ALA A 42 7.26 11.39 -9.07
CA ALA A 42 7.23 10.55 -10.26
C ALA A 42 5.94 10.72 -11.07
N GLY A 43 4.86 11.23 -10.48
CA GLY A 43 3.60 11.47 -11.19
C GLY A 43 2.33 11.07 -10.44
N PRO A 44 1.24 10.75 -11.18
CA PRO A 44 -0.03 10.37 -10.58
C PRO A 44 0.06 8.97 -9.94
N VAL A 45 -0.53 8.84 -8.75
CA VAL A 45 -0.69 7.58 -8.03
C VAL A 45 -2.15 7.42 -7.64
N CYS A 46 -2.74 6.29 -8.01
CA CYS A 46 -4.05 5.89 -7.56
C CYS A 46 -3.94 4.61 -6.76
N TYR A 47 -4.62 4.54 -5.64
CA TYR A 47 -4.69 3.32 -4.87
C TYR A 47 -6.06 3.14 -4.23
N MET A 48 -6.38 1.91 -3.91
CA MET A 48 -7.54 1.59 -3.11
C MET A 48 -7.12 0.73 -1.92
N ALA A 49 -7.79 0.91 -0.80
CA ALA A 49 -7.46 0.25 0.45
C ALA A 49 -8.68 -0.32 1.14
N SER A 50 -8.46 -1.36 1.94
CA SER A 50 -9.46 -1.94 2.84
C SER A 50 -8.79 -2.43 4.11
N THR A 51 -9.55 -2.47 5.19
CA THR A 51 -9.18 -3.07 6.48
C THR A 51 -9.94 -4.39 6.67
N PRO A 52 -9.41 -5.35 7.46
CA PRO A 52 -10.12 -6.60 7.71
C PRO A 52 -11.40 -6.38 8.50
N LYS A 53 -12.41 -7.19 8.22
CA LYS A 53 -13.64 -7.29 9.02
C LYS A 53 -13.44 -8.12 10.29
N LYS A 54 -12.44 -8.99 10.27
CA LYS A 54 -12.03 -9.83 11.39
C LYS A 54 -10.53 -10.04 11.33
N ASP A 55 -9.87 -9.80 12.45
CA ASP A 55 -8.45 -10.01 12.64
C ASP A 55 -8.26 -10.97 13.83
N GLU A 56 -7.69 -12.13 13.55
CA GLU A 56 -7.55 -13.23 14.52
C GLU A 56 -6.06 -13.53 14.77
N GLY A 57 -5.74 -13.84 16.02
CA GLY A 57 -4.40 -14.25 16.46
C GLY A 57 -4.24 -14.07 17.97
N LYS A 58 -3.27 -14.78 18.55
CA LYS A 58 -2.93 -14.62 19.98
C LYS A 58 -1.87 -13.52 20.13
N TYR A 59 -2.26 -12.27 20.09
CA TYR A 59 -1.39 -11.10 20.25
C TYR A 59 -1.96 -10.12 21.29
N ASN A 60 -1.08 -9.40 22.00
CA ASN A 60 -1.50 -8.38 22.98
C ASN A 60 -1.73 -7.02 22.31
N LYS A 61 -0.96 -6.70 21.28
CA LYS A 61 -1.04 -5.44 20.53
C LYS A 61 -0.67 -5.70 19.07
N ARG A 62 -1.41 -5.05 18.17
CA ARG A 62 -1.20 -5.05 16.72
C ARG A 62 -1.35 -3.62 16.22
N GLY A 63 -0.55 -3.22 15.25
CA GLY A 63 -0.70 -1.94 14.55
C GLY A 63 -1.80 -1.99 13.50
N ASP A 64 -1.80 -1.02 12.60
CA ASP A 64 -2.78 -0.91 11.52
C ASP A 64 -2.66 -2.09 10.56
N ILE A 65 -3.81 -2.66 10.20
CA ILE A 65 -3.93 -3.81 9.31
C ILE A 65 -4.71 -3.38 8.07
N TYR A 66 -4.09 -3.48 6.90
CA TYR A 66 -4.75 -3.10 5.65
C TYR A 66 -4.14 -3.80 4.45
N ILE A 67 -4.88 -3.83 3.36
CA ILE A 67 -4.40 -4.17 2.03
C ILE A 67 -4.57 -2.98 1.10
N VAL A 68 -3.65 -2.79 0.18
CA VAL A 68 -3.75 -1.80 -0.89
C VAL A 68 -3.54 -2.44 -2.26
N VAL A 69 -4.22 -1.87 -3.25
CA VAL A 69 -3.97 -2.11 -4.68
C VAL A 69 -3.60 -0.78 -5.30
N THR A 70 -2.42 -0.70 -5.91
CA THR A 70 -1.84 0.57 -6.39
C THR A 70 -1.60 0.56 -7.90
N HIS A 71 -1.87 1.71 -8.55
CA HIS A 71 -1.50 2.04 -9.92
C HIS A 71 -0.55 3.22 -9.93
N ARG A 72 0.59 3.09 -10.63
CA ARG A 72 1.59 4.13 -10.89
C ARG A 72 1.86 4.21 -12.40
N PRO A 73 1.06 4.94 -13.18
CA PRO A 73 1.18 5.00 -14.64
C PRO A 73 2.56 5.44 -15.13
N SER A 74 3.18 6.40 -14.43
CA SER A 74 4.50 6.92 -14.78
C SER A 74 5.60 5.86 -14.71
N GLU A 75 5.41 4.83 -13.88
CA GLU A 75 6.31 3.68 -13.71
C GLU A 75 5.84 2.47 -14.52
N LYS A 76 4.73 2.60 -15.29
CA LYS A 76 4.04 1.48 -15.96
C LYS A 76 3.69 0.32 -15.00
N SER A 77 3.49 0.64 -13.72
CA SER A 77 3.22 -0.30 -12.63
C SER A 77 1.74 -0.25 -12.27
N PHE A 78 1.06 -1.40 -12.39
CA PHE A 78 -0.38 -1.53 -12.18
C PHE A 78 -0.68 -2.76 -11.33
N ASP A 79 -1.81 -2.71 -10.64
CA ASP A 79 -2.36 -3.82 -9.84
C ASP A 79 -1.50 -4.24 -8.63
N VAL A 80 -0.48 -3.45 -8.26
CA VAL A 80 0.47 -3.81 -7.21
C VAL A 80 -0.24 -4.04 -5.89
N ILE A 81 -0.15 -5.28 -5.40
CA ILE A 81 -0.73 -5.71 -4.12
C ILE A 81 0.30 -5.49 -2.99
N ASN A 82 -0.16 -4.85 -1.93
CA ASN A 82 0.60 -4.74 -0.68
C ASN A 82 -0.30 -5.03 0.51
N VAL A 83 0.15 -5.88 1.40
CA VAL A 83 -0.51 -6.20 2.67
C VAL A 83 0.33 -5.71 3.83
N ASN A 84 -0.22 -4.85 4.68
CA ASN A 84 0.37 -4.47 5.96
C ASN A 84 -0.29 -5.27 7.09
N ALA A 85 0.52 -6.00 7.85
CA ALA A 85 0.01 -6.89 8.89
C ALA A 85 -0.12 -6.22 10.27
N GLY A 86 0.41 -5.00 10.43
CA GLY A 86 0.48 -4.34 11.74
C GLY A 86 1.49 -4.97 12.72
N TYR A 87 2.39 -5.81 12.20
CA TYR A 87 3.53 -6.39 12.92
C TYR A 87 4.65 -6.74 11.93
N THR A 88 5.87 -6.89 12.41
CA THR A 88 6.99 -7.41 11.61
C THR A 88 6.78 -8.91 11.37
N TYR A 89 6.74 -9.33 10.10
CA TYR A 89 6.65 -10.74 9.72
C TYR A 89 7.87 -11.54 10.17
N LYS A 90 7.68 -12.84 10.38
CA LYS A 90 8.78 -13.76 10.60
C LYS A 90 9.70 -13.77 9.37
N HIS A 91 11.01 -13.64 9.61
CA HIS A 91 12.00 -13.65 8.53
C HIS A 91 11.86 -14.89 7.64
N ASN A 92 11.94 -14.70 6.32
CA ASN A 92 11.75 -15.74 5.31
C ASN A 92 10.41 -16.49 5.41
N SER A 93 9.36 -15.86 5.96
CA SER A 93 8.02 -16.44 5.92
C SER A 93 7.26 -15.99 4.69
N GLU A 94 6.29 -16.81 4.29
CA GLU A 94 5.30 -16.45 3.27
C GLU A 94 3.97 -16.09 3.92
N VAL A 95 3.26 -15.15 3.29
CA VAL A 95 1.86 -14.85 3.58
C VAL A 95 1.00 -15.59 2.56
N LYS A 96 -0.09 -16.22 3.02
CA LYS A 96 -1.05 -16.88 2.13
C LYS A 96 -2.28 -16.00 1.97
N LEU A 97 -2.51 -15.52 0.75
CA LEU A 97 -3.71 -14.79 0.36
C LEU A 97 -4.66 -15.77 -0.35
N LYS A 98 -5.89 -15.90 0.17
CA LYS A 98 -6.90 -16.85 -0.31
C LYS A 98 -8.14 -16.13 -0.77
N VAL A 99 -8.62 -16.43 -1.98
CA VAL A 99 -9.91 -15.97 -2.51
C VAL A 99 -10.64 -17.16 -3.11
N GLY A 100 -11.77 -17.55 -2.52
CA GLY A 100 -12.46 -18.77 -2.92
C GLY A 100 -11.57 -20.01 -2.78
N ALA A 101 -11.38 -20.78 -3.84
CA ALA A 101 -10.49 -21.94 -3.90
C ALA A 101 -9.03 -21.59 -4.26
N GLN A 102 -8.74 -20.36 -4.65
CA GLN A 102 -7.41 -19.94 -5.07
C GLN A 102 -6.57 -19.51 -3.87
N THR A 103 -5.29 -19.88 -3.87
CA THR A 103 -4.31 -19.48 -2.85
C THR A 103 -3.08 -18.93 -3.56
N PHE A 104 -2.62 -17.77 -3.11
CA PHE A 104 -1.43 -17.08 -3.60
C PHE A 104 -0.43 -16.93 -2.45
N ALA A 105 0.86 -17.08 -2.76
CA ALA A 105 1.95 -16.86 -1.82
C ALA A 105 2.53 -15.46 -2.03
N LEU A 106 2.69 -14.69 -0.95
CA LEU A 106 3.33 -13.38 -0.97
C LEU A 106 4.61 -13.47 -0.15
N PHE A 107 5.70 -12.88 -0.65
CA PHE A 107 6.92 -12.74 0.14
C PHE A 107 6.80 -11.61 1.16
N THR A 108 7.59 -11.69 2.24
CA THR A 108 7.54 -10.71 3.33
C THR A 108 8.81 -9.87 3.38
N ASN A 109 8.63 -8.57 3.66
CA ASN A 109 9.71 -7.65 3.95
C ASN A 109 9.26 -6.67 5.05
N GLY A 110 9.88 -6.75 6.24
CA GLY A 110 9.47 -5.98 7.40
C GLY A 110 8.04 -6.32 7.83
N ASP A 111 7.16 -5.32 7.82
CA ASP A 111 5.75 -5.42 8.18
C ASP A 111 4.81 -5.62 6.97
N LYS A 112 5.38 -5.75 5.78
CA LYS A 112 4.65 -5.82 4.52
C LYS A 112 4.84 -7.14 3.78
N ALA A 113 3.80 -7.54 3.04
CA ALA A 113 3.87 -8.65 2.11
C ALA A 113 3.48 -8.21 0.69
N TRP A 114 4.15 -8.79 -0.32
CA TRP A 114 4.06 -8.43 -1.73
C TRP A 114 4.02 -9.67 -2.61
N THR A 115 3.50 -9.54 -3.81
CA THR A 115 3.67 -10.55 -4.87
C THR A 115 5.07 -10.52 -5.44
N MET A 116 5.48 -11.59 -6.09
CA MET A 116 6.80 -11.68 -6.74
C MET A 116 6.79 -11.06 -8.14
N THR A 117 5.64 -11.09 -8.82
CA THR A 117 5.53 -10.69 -10.24
C THR A 117 4.25 -9.90 -10.52
N PRO A 118 4.26 -9.04 -11.57
CA PRO A 118 3.05 -8.34 -12.02
C PRO A 118 1.93 -9.28 -12.49
N GLU A 119 2.28 -10.49 -12.96
CA GLU A 119 1.31 -11.51 -13.37
C GLU A 119 0.54 -12.06 -12.17
N GLU A 120 1.22 -12.25 -11.03
CA GLU A 120 0.59 -12.64 -9.76
C GLU A 120 -0.34 -11.53 -9.25
N ASP A 121 0.08 -10.26 -9.30
CA ASP A 121 -0.77 -9.11 -8.97
C ASP A 121 -2.08 -9.14 -9.77
N LYS A 122 -1.98 -9.28 -11.09
CA LYS A 122 -3.15 -9.39 -11.99
C LYS A 122 -4.04 -10.57 -11.65
N ALA A 123 -3.44 -11.72 -11.34
CA ALA A 123 -4.18 -12.93 -10.99
C ALA A 123 -4.96 -12.75 -9.67
N ILE A 124 -4.34 -12.13 -8.66
CA ILE A 124 -5.01 -11.81 -7.39
C ILE A 124 -6.16 -10.82 -7.62
N VAL A 125 -5.93 -9.73 -8.36
CA VAL A 125 -6.97 -8.75 -8.69
C VAL A 125 -8.14 -9.42 -9.44
N ALA A 126 -7.85 -10.32 -10.39
CA ALA A 126 -8.89 -11.06 -11.12
C ALA A 126 -9.71 -11.97 -10.19
N ALA A 127 -9.05 -12.63 -9.22
CA ALA A 127 -9.71 -13.45 -8.20
C ALA A 127 -10.59 -12.58 -7.29
N MET A 128 -10.05 -11.43 -6.81
CA MET A 128 -10.77 -10.51 -5.92
C MET A 128 -12.02 -9.91 -6.58
N LYS A 129 -11.99 -9.63 -7.89
CA LYS A 129 -13.18 -9.16 -8.65
C LYS A 129 -14.33 -10.17 -8.68
N LYS A 130 -14.02 -11.47 -8.57
CA LYS A 130 -14.99 -12.56 -8.63
C LYS A 130 -15.40 -13.09 -7.25
N GLY A 131 -14.59 -12.80 -6.23
CA GLY A 131 -14.79 -13.27 -4.87
C GLY A 131 -15.71 -12.36 -4.06
N SER A 132 -16.20 -12.88 -2.95
CA SER A 132 -16.94 -12.12 -1.93
C SER A 132 -16.12 -11.87 -0.67
N ARG A 133 -15.09 -12.68 -0.45
CA ARG A 133 -14.25 -12.68 0.75
C ARG A 133 -12.81 -13.07 0.40
N MET A 134 -11.88 -12.46 1.10
CA MET A 134 -10.45 -12.78 1.06
C MET A 134 -9.96 -13.09 2.47
N ILE A 135 -9.04 -14.06 2.59
CA ILE A 135 -8.38 -14.41 3.85
C ILE A 135 -6.88 -14.26 3.67
N ILE A 136 -6.23 -13.63 4.64
CA ILE A 136 -4.78 -13.46 4.67
C ILE A 136 -4.25 -14.15 5.92
N ASP A 137 -3.44 -15.20 5.75
CA ASP A 137 -2.77 -15.90 6.82
C ASP A 137 -1.29 -15.48 6.87
N GLY A 138 -0.82 -15.06 8.05
CA GLY A 138 0.56 -14.63 8.27
C GLY A 138 1.14 -15.13 9.58
N VAL A 139 2.47 -14.93 9.75
CA VAL A 139 3.18 -15.27 11.00
C VAL A 139 4.08 -14.10 11.39
N SER A 140 3.93 -13.61 12.63
CA SER A 140 4.76 -12.54 13.16
C SER A 140 6.19 -13.02 13.49
N SER A 141 7.13 -12.09 13.63
CA SER A 141 8.50 -12.35 14.08
C SER A 141 8.57 -13.06 15.44
N LYS A 142 7.52 -12.94 16.25
CA LYS A 142 7.35 -13.64 17.53
C LYS A 142 6.69 -15.01 17.39
N GLY A 143 6.41 -15.48 16.17
CA GLY A 143 5.78 -16.77 15.91
C GLY A 143 4.25 -16.79 16.04
N THR A 144 3.61 -15.66 16.29
CA THR A 144 2.14 -15.58 16.37
C THR A 144 1.54 -15.76 14.99
N LYS A 145 0.69 -16.76 14.80
CA LYS A 145 -0.11 -16.95 13.59
C LYS A 145 -1.31 -16.00 13.62
N THR A 146 -1.57 -15.34 12.50
CA THR A 146 -2.73 -14.46 12.31
C THR A 146 -3.56 -14.89 11.12
N LYS A 147 -4.85 -14.59 11.18
CA LYS A 147 -5.79 -14.76 10.07
C LYS A 147 -6.65 -13.51 9.97
N ASP A 148 -6.55 -12.79 8.87
CA ASP A 148 -7.29 -11.57 8.60
C ASP A 148 -8.31 -11.83 7.51
N THR A 149 -9.59 -11.55 7.80
CA THR A 149 -10.69 -11.76 6.86
C THR A 149 -11.18 -10.41 6.35
N TYR A 150 -11.08 -10.22 5.03
CA TYR A 150 -11.52 -9.02 4.31
C TYR A 150 -12.79 -9.30 3.53
N SER A 151 -13.66 -8.30 3.46
CA SER A 151 -14.78 -8.28 2.52
C SER A 151 -14.30 -7.77 1.16
N LEU A 152 -14.82 -8.37 0.09
CA LEU A 152 -14.60 -7.89 -1.29
C LEU A 152 -15.81 -7.11 -1.83
N ASN A 153 -16.79 -6.78 -0.94
CA ASN A 153 -17.88 -5.89 -1.30
C ASN A 153 -17.36 -4.51 -1.69
N GLY A 154 -17.69 -4.07 -2.90
CA GLY A 154 -17.24 -2.78 -3.45
C GLY A 154 -15.89 -2.82 -4.15
N PHE A 155 -15.10 -3.92 -4.06
CA PHE A 155 -13.78 -4.03 -4.70
C PHE A 155 -13.77 -3.63 -6.17
N THR A 156 -14.67 -4.20 -6.97
CA THR A 156 -14.73 -3.93 -8.43
C THR A 156 -15.05 -2.46 -8.73
N SER A 157 -15.88 -1.81 -7.92
CA SER A 157 -16.23 -0.39 -8.09
C SER A 157 -15.06 0.52 -7.73
N ALA A 158 -14.39 0.26 -6.60
CA ALA A 158 -13.18 0.97 -6.19
C ALA A 158 -12.05 0.79 -7.22
N TYR A 159 -11.87 -0.44 -7.74
CA TYR A 159 -10.89 -0.73 -8.78
C TYR A 159 -11.17 0.05 -10.08
N LYS A 160 -12.44 0.15 -10.51
CA LYS A 160 -12.84 0.97 -11.67
C LYS A 160 -12.49 2.44 -11.43
N ALA A 161 -12.71 2.96 -10.22
CA ALA A 161 -12.41 4.35 -9.89
C ALA A 161 -10.90 4.65 -10.02
N ILE A 162 -10.02 3.83 -9.42
CA ILE A 162 -8.56 4.02 -9.54
C ILE A 162 -8.07 3.82 -10.97
N SER A 163 -8.59 2.81 -11.70
CA SER A 163 -8.20 2.54 -13.08
C SER A 163 -8.64 3.65 -14.04
N SER A 164 -9.81 4.25 -13.85
CA SER A 164 -10.26 5.38 -14.67
C SER A 164 -9.46 6.65 -14.43
N LYS A 165 -8.95 6.83 -13.22
CA LYS A 165 -8.16 8.02 -12.82
C LYS A 165 -6.69 7.89 -13.18
N CYS A 166 -6.14 6.67 -13.13
CA CYS A 166 -4.73 6.34 -13.34
C CYS A 166 -4.57 5.27 -14.45
N LYS A 167 -4.97 5.64 -15.67
CA LYS A 167 -4.68 4.89 -16.89
C LYS A 167 -3.47 5.46 -17.57
#